data_7642354649d878f94834bd56ba8f671b
#
_entry.id   7642354649d878f94834bd56ba8f671b
#
_cell.length_a   1.000
_cell.length_b   1.000
_cell.length_c   1.000
_cell.angle_alpha   90.00
_cell.angle_beta   90.00
_cell.angle_gamma   90.00
#
_symmetry.space_group_name_H-M   'P 1'
#
loop_
_entity.id
_entity.type
_entity.pdbx_description
1 polymer ?
#
loop_
_entity_poly.entity_id
_entity_poly.type
_entity_poly.pdbx_seq_one_letter_code
_entity_poly.pdbx_strand_id
1 'polypeptide(L)'
;MNTLFKKSLFGIAIFSLISTAWADEKAVAELQSRLEKVTQYSADFDQTVRSSKGKQIQSGKGKFMVKRPNLFRMDTQQPQENQIISDGKNLWFYDPFVSQVTVYTVEDAVNNTPFVLLTSNNKSHWDQYDVIQNADTFVLKPKAKKSSIKQFDVRIDENGVMKGFSTIERDGQSNLYLLRNIASSNLSNDLFKFSVPKGAEVDDQRKK
;
A
#
# COMPACT_ATOMS: atom_id res chain seq x y z
N MET A 1 -30.10 37.88 -59.00
CA MET A 1 -30.30 36.45 -58.62
C MET A 1 -29.22 36.11 -57.64
N ASN A 2 -29.59 36.03 -56.38
CA ASN A 2 -28.66 35.99 -55.22
C ASN A 2 -28.38 34.58 -54.79
N THR A 3 -27.11 34.18 -54.77
CA THR A 3 -26.63 32.95 -54.15
C THR A 3 -26.06 33.24 -52.77
N LEU A 4 -26.75 32.73 -51.77
CA LEU A 4 -26.32 32.82 -50.37
C LEU A 4 -25.26 31.73 -50.07
N PHE A 5 -24.06 32.20 -49.64
CA PHE A 5 -23.02 31.35 -49.05
C PHE A 5 -23.33 31.09 -47.58
N LYS A 6 -23.64 29.83 -47.21
CA LYS A 6 -23.68 29.36 -45.85
C LYS A 6 -22.25 29.04 -45.39
N LYS A 7 -21.70 29.82 -44.48
CA LYS A 7 -20.47 29.50 -43.74
C LYS A 7 -20.83 28.55 -42.61
N SER A 8 -20.34 27.32 -42.68
CA SER A 8 -20.40 26.35 -41.62
C SER A 8 -19.26 26.61 -40.62
N LEU A 9 -19.59 26.98 -39.41
CA LEU A 9 -18.62 27.07 -38.28
C LEU A 9 -18.42 25.66 -37.74
N PHE A 10 -17.24 25.10 -37.98
CA PHE A 10 -16.79 23.88 -37.30
C PHE A 10 -16.13 24.28 -36.00
N GLY A 11 -16.88 24.23 -34.91
CA GLY A 11 -16.37 24.42 -33.58
C GLY A 11 -15.71 23.14 -33.07
N ILE A 12 -14.39 23.13 -33.02
CA ILE A 12 -13.61 22.05 -32.42
C ILE A 12 -13.69 22.18 -30.91
N ALA A 13 -14.47 21.31 -30.26
CA ALA A 13 -14.47 21.14 -28.81
C ALA A 13 -13.32 20.22 -28.42
N ILE A 14 -12.14 20.80 -28.14
CA ILE A 14 -11.03 20.11 -27.49
C ILE A 14 -11.01 20.61 -26.03
N PHE A 15 -11.79 19.96 -25.18
CA PHE A 15 -11.64 20.16 -23.71
C PHE A 15 -12.24 18.95 -22.97
N SER A 16 -11.38 17.98 -22.55
CA SER A 16 -11.70 17.12 -21.39
C SER A 16 -10.66 16.04 -21.00
N LEU A 17 -9.39 16.15 -21.40
CA LEU A 17 -8.37 15.14 -21.04
C LEU A 17 -7.37 15.56 -19.95
N ILE A 18 -7.48 16.78 -19.40
CA ILE A 18 -6.50 17.33 -18.45
C ILE A 18 -6.94 17.11 -16.97
N SER A 19 -8.20 16.84 -16.72
CA SER A 19 -8.73 16.85 -15.33
C SER A 19 -8.40 15.64 -14.48
N THR A 20 -8.10 14.48 -15.07
CA THR A 20 -7.84 13.26 -14.31
C THR A 20 -6.42 13.19 -13.74
N ALA A 21 -5.41 13.64 -14.49
CA ALA A 21 -4.02 13.63 -14.04
C ALA A 21 -3.79 14.59 -12.84
N TRP A 22 -4.42 15.77 -12.86
CA TRP A 22 -4.33 16.72 -11.74
C TRP A 22 -5.01 16.23 -10.45
N ALA A 23 -6.10 15.48 -10.58
CA ALA A 23 -6.79 14.91 -9.44
C ALA A 23 -5.95 13.81 -8.77
N ASP A 24 -5.25 12.99 -9.54
CA ASP A 24 -4.37 11.94 -9.06
C ASP A 24 -3.14 12.51 -8.33
N GLU A 25 -2.43 13.49 -8.92
CA GLU A 25 -1.28 14.14 -8.28
C GLU A 25 -1.68 14.84 -6.96
N LYS A 26 -2.85 15.47 -6.91
CA LYS A 26 -3.37 16.08 -5.69
C LYS A 26 -3.67 15.06 -4.62
N ALA A 27 -4.26 13.93 -4.98
CA ALA A 27 -4.57 12.85 -4.05
C ALA A 27 -3.29 12.20 -3.49
N VAL A 28 -2.26 11.99 -4.33
CA VAL A 28 -0.95 11.51 -3.88
C VAL A 28 -0.33 12.49 -2.90
N ALA A 29 -0.28 13.80 -3.23
CA ALA A 29 0.30 14.82 -2.38
C ALA A 29 -0.42 14.91 -1.02
N GLU A 30 -1.75 14.85 -1.00
CA GLU A 30 -2.55 14.87 0.22
C GLU A 30 -2.28 13.62 1.08
N LEU A 31 -2.23 12.42 0.48
CA LEU A 31 -1.91 11.20 1.22
C LEU A 31 -0.51 11.26 1.82
N GLN A 32 0.49 11.68 1.06
CA GLN A 32 1.85 11.86 1.55
C GLN A 32 1.91 12.87 2.70
N SER A 33 1.24 14.03 2.55
CA SER A 33 1.16 15.03 3.61
C SER A 33 0.56 14.48 4.90
N ARG A 34 -0.50 13.67 4.83
CA ARG A 34 -1.08 13.01 6.01
C ARG A 34 -0.14 11.99 6.62
N LEU A 35 0.51 11.18 5.80
CA LEU A 35 1.49 10.17 6.27
C LEU A 35 2.70 10.81 6.96
N GLU A 36 3.10 12.03 6.59
CA GLU A 36 4.22 12.75 7.18
C GLU A 36 3.92 13.35 8.56
N LYS A 37 2.64 13.54 8.91
CA LYS A 37 2.25 14.08 10.22
C LYS A 37 2.58 13.16 11.38
N VAL A 38 2.57 11.83 11.14
CA VAL A 38 2.91 10.81 12.13
C VAL A 38 3.98 9.88 11.55
N THR A 39 5.24 10.19 11.83
CA THR A 39 6.38 9.52 11.19
C THR A 39 6.72 8.16 11.81
N GLN A 40 6.30 7.91 13.04
CA GLN A 40 6.53 6.63 13.70
C GLN A 40 5.42 6.30 14.72
N TYR A 41 4.98 5.07 14.70
CA TYR A 41 3.98 4.55 15.61
C TYR A 41 3.97 3.02 15.61
N SER A 42 3.41 2.45 16.67
CA SER A 42 3.00 1.05 16.74
C SER A 42 1.49 0.96 16.90
N ALA A 43 0.92 -0.15 16.45
CA ALA A 43 -0.49 -0.45 16.61
C ALA A 43 -0.70 -1.96 16.73
N ASP A 44 -1.81 -2.36 17.32
CA ASP A 44 -2.35 -3.69 17.11
C ASP A 44 -3.23 -3.67 15.85
N PHE A 45 -3.33 -4.79 15.14
CA PHE A 45 -4.27 -4.92 14.05
C PHE A 45 -5.20 -6.12 14.22
N ASP A 46 -6.43 -5.96 13.74
CA ASP A 46 -7.34 -7.05 13.44
C ASP A 46 -7.45 -7.22 11.93
N GLN A 47 -7.22 -8.44 11.45
CA GLN A 47 -7.35 -8.81 10.04
C GLN A 47 -8.67 -9.54 9.79
N THR A 48 -9.33 -9.22 8.68
CA THR A 48 -10.45 -9.98 8.13
C THR A 48 -10.16 -10.30 6.68
N VAL A 49 -10.13 -11.59 6.34
CA VAL A 49 -10.00 -12.07 4.96
C VAL A 49 -11.36 -12.49 4.43
N ARG A 50 -11.72 -11.98 3.24
CA ARG A 50 -12.97 -12.33 2.56
C ARG A 50 -12.67 -12.94 1.19
N SER A 51 -13.44 -13.95 0.83
CA SER A 51 -13.43 -14.48 -0.55
C SER A 51 -13.97 -13.45 -1.54
N SER A 52 -13.78 -13.70 -2.83
CA SER A 52 -14.37 -12.89 -3.92
C SER A 52 -15.90 -12.77 -3.86
N LYS A 53 -16.59 -13.68 -3.16
CA LYS A 53 -18.04 -13.63 -2.90
C LYS A 53 -18.40 -12.86 -1.62
N GLY A 54 -17.43 -12.20 -0.96
CA GLY A 54 -17.65 -11.42 0.26
C GLY A 54 -17.78 -12.23 1.55
N LYS A 55 -17.73 -13.58 1.49
CA LYS A 55 -17.78 -14.43 2.68
C LYS A 55 -16.47 -14.32 3.45
N GLN A 56 -16.53 -14.07 4.76
CA GLN A 56 -15.34 -14.13 5.61
C GLN A 56 -14.83 -15.57 5.67
N ILE A 57 -13.55 -15.75 5.35
CA ILE A 57 -12.88 -17.05 5.30
C ILE A 57 -11.79 -17.19 6.35
N GLN A 58 -11.26 -16.07 6.85
CA GLN A 58 -10.24 -16.05 7.89
C GLN A 58 -10.33 -14.76 8.69
N SER A 59 -9.89 -14.82 9.94
CA SER A 59 -9.57 -13.64 10.76
C SER A 59 -8.18 -13.80 11.35
N GLY A 60 -7.53 -12.67 11.63
CA GLY A 60 -6.19 -12.65 12.20
C GLY A 60 -6.01 -11.45 13.11
N LYS A 61 -4.90 -11.45 13.83
CA LYS A 61 -4.45 -10.31 14.64
C LYS A 61 -2.94 -10.29 14.75
N GLY A 62 -2.40 -9.13 15.07
CA GLY A 62 -0.97 -8.98 15.24
C GLY A 62 -0.57 -7.56 15.59
N LYS A 63 0.69 -7.25 15.35
CA LYS A 63 1.30 -5.94 15.60
C LYS A 63 1.80 -5.32 14.31
N PHE A 64 1.64 -4.01 14.23
CA PHE A 64 2.04 -3.20 13.10
C PHE A 64 2.91 -2.05 13.59
N MET A 65 4.06 -1.85 13.00
CA MET A 65 5.01 -0.80 13.35
C MET A 65 5.51 -0.10 12.10
N VAL A 66 5.54 1.22 12.16
CA VAL A 66 6.01 2.10 11.10
C VAL A 66 7.02 3.07 11.68
N LYS A 67 8.13 3.27 10.98
CA LYS A 67 9.08 4.36 11.20
C LYS A 67 9.56 4.87 9.85
N ARG A 68 9.08 6.02 9.47
CA ARG A 68 9.47 6.66 8.21
C ARG A 68 10.86 7.25 8.29
N PRO A 69 11.65 7.27 7.19
CA PRO A 69 11.32 6.61 5.92
C PRO A 69 11.66 5.11 5.91
N ASN A 70 10.89 4.36 5.13
CA ASN A 70 11.17 2.99 4.64
C ASN A 70 11.26 1.86 5.69
N LEU A 71 11.05 2.13 6.98
CA LEU A 71 11.06 1.09 8.01
C LEU A 71 9.63 0.67 8.36
N PHE A 72 9.39 -0.63 8.27
CA PHE A 72 8.09 -1.22 8.44
C PHE A 72 8.24 -2.62 9.07
N ARG A 73 7.33 -2.96 9.98
CA ARG A 73 7.23 -4.31 10.55
C ARG A 73 5.78 -4.67 10.79
N MET A 74 5.42 -5.86 10.39
CA MET A 74 4.12 -6.46 10.62
C MET A 74 4.32 -7.88 11.12
N ASP A 75 3.93 -8.13 12.37
CA ASP A 75 3.99 -9.45 13.01
C ASP A 75 2.57 -9.98 13.14
N THR A 76 2.18 -10.92 12.29
CA THR A 76 0.93 -11.66 12.44
C THR A 76 1.12 -12.71 13.55
N GLN A 77 0.18 -12.74 14.52
CA GLN A 77 0.20 -13.67 15.66
C GLN A 77 -0.84 -14.78 15.51
N GLN A 78 -1.92 -14.49 14.79
CA GLN A 78 -3.02 -15.42 14.54
C GLN A 78 -3.58 -15.19 13.14
N PRO A 79 -4.10 -16.25 12.45
CA PRO A 79 -4.20 -17.64 12.91
C PRO A 79 -2.87 -18.38 12.86
N GLN A 80 -1.91 -17.92 12.04
CA GLN A 80 -0.57 -18.47 11.88
C GLN A 80 0.45 -17.34 11.97
N GLU A 81 1.52 -17.58 12.71
CA GLU A 81 2.59 -16.59 12.86
C GLU A 81 3.30 -16.38 11.53
N ASN A 82 3.51 -15.12 11.18
CA ASN A 82 4.41 -14.69 10.11
C ASN A 82 4.91 -13.27 10.37
N GLN A 83 5.96 -12.89 9.69
CA GLN A 83 6.56 -11.58 9.81
C GLN A 83 6.82 -10.97 8.43
N ILE A 84 6.52 -9.68 8.30
CA ILE A 84 6.92 -8.86 7.16
C ILE A 84 7.73 -7.71 7.70
N ILE A 85 8.98 -7.57 7.26
CA ILE A 85 9.89 -6.56 7.80
C ILE A 85 10.60 -5.84 6.67
N SER A 86 10.54 -4.51 6.66
CA SER A 86 11.37 -3.66 5.79
C SER A 86 12.47 -3.01 6.62
N ASP A 87 13.71 -3.23 6.23
CA ASP A 87 14.92 -2.59 6.78
C ASP A 87 15.32 -1.32 6.01
N GLY A 88 14.49 -0.90 5.04
CA GLY A 88 14.73 0.24 4.16
C GLY A 88 15.38 -0.11 2.83
N LYS A 89 15.95 -1.29 2.69
CA LYS A 89 16.56 -1.81 1.44
C LYS A 89 15.86 -3.09 0.98
N ASN A 90 15.62 -3.99 1.92
CA ASN A 90 15.02 -5.29 1.68
C ASN A 90 13.67 -5.38 2.36
N LEU A 91 12.80 -6.16 1.77
CA LEU A 91 11.55 -6.60 2.35
C LEU A 91 11.64 -8.11 2.59
N TRP A 92 11.54 -8.50 3.86
CA TRP A 92 11.65 -9.86 4.34
C TRP A 92 10.27 -10.39 4.68
N PHE A 93 9.93 -11.57 4.17
CA PHE A 93 8.78 -12.37 4.56
C PHE A 93 9.29 -13.61 5.26
N TYR A 94 8.89 -13.82 6.49
CA TYR A 94 9.27 -15.00 7.24
C TYR A 94 8.02 -15.77 7.69
N ASP A 95 7.96 -17.03 7.30
CA ASP A 95 6.98 -18.00 7.78
C ASP A 95 7.69 -19.02 8.67
N PRO A 96 7.52 -18.94 10.00
CA PRO A 96 8.16 -19.89 10.93
C PRO A 96 7.60 -21.30 10.84
N PHE A 97 6.36 -21.48 10.37
CA PHE A 97 5.73 -22.80 10.27
C PHE A 97 6.42 -23.70 9.25
N VAL A 98 6.79 -23.13 8.11
CA VAL A 98 7.54 -23.83 7.06
C VAL A 98 9.04 -23.52 7.09
N SER A 99 9.48 -22.72 8.07
CA SER A 99 10.87 -22.26 8.23
C SER A 99 11.44 -21.63 6.95
N GLN A 100 10.63 -20.81 6.27
CA GLN A 100 11.00 -20.17 5.00
C GLN A 100 11.11 -18.66 5.14
N VAL A 101 12.13 -18.10 4.53
CA VAL A 101 12.34 -16.66 4.36
C VAL A 101 12.33 -16.33 2.87
N THR A 102 11.48 -15.42 2.45
CA THR A 102 11.56 -14.82 1.10
C THR A 102 12.01 -13.38 1.24
N VAL A 103 12.97 -12.95 0.39
CA VAL A 103 13.47 -11.59 0.41
C VAL A 103 13.42 -10.93 -0.97
N TYR A 104 12.91 -9.69 -0.98
CA TYR A 104 12.86 -8.80 -2.15
C TYR A 104 13.66 -7.52 -1.88
N THR A 105 14.01 -6.78 -2.93
CA THR A 105 14.31 -5.35 -2.73
C THR A 105 13.01 -4.60 -2.42
N VAL A 106 13.10 -3.51 -1.66
CA VAL A 106 11.92 -2.63 -1.42
C VAL A 106 11.37 -2.11 -2.75
N GLU A 107 12.25 -1.80 -3.72
CA GLU A 107 11.87 -1.32 -5.06
C GLU A 107 11.02 -2.33 -5.84
N ASP A 108 11.42 -3.61 -5.84
CA ASP A 108 10.70 -4.67 -6.55
C ASP A 108 9.39 -5.05 -5.85
N ALA A 109 9.35 -4.89 -4.52
CA ALA A 109 8.19 -5.27 -3.71
C ALA A 109 6.99 -4.31 -3.84
N VAL A 110 7.20 -3.06 -4.25
CA VAL A 110 6.16 -2.01 -4.26
C VAL A 110 4.88 -2.45 -4.96
N ASN A 111 4.97 -3.11 -6.10
CA ASN A 111 3.80 -3.51 -6.90
C ASN A 111 2.97 -4.64 -6.29
N ASN A 112 3.56 -5.47 -5.44
CA ASN A 112 2.91 -6.64 -4.86
C ASN A 112 2.74 -6.53 -3.34
N THR A 113 3.43 -5.56 -2.72
CA THR A 113 3.38 -5.31 -1.28
C THR A 113 3.19 -3.81 -1.05
N PRO A 114 1.98 -3.28 -1.28
CA PRO A 114 1.72 -1.84 -1.24
C PRO A 114 1.91 -1.22 0.15
N PHE A 115 2.07 -2.02 1.22
CA PHE A 115 2.44 -1.53 2.57
C PHE A 115 3.74 -0.73 2.57
N VAL A 116 4.65 -1.01 1.64
CA VAL A 116 5.89 -0.26 1.43
C VAL A 116 5.60 1.23 1.20
N LEU A 117 4.51 1.57 0.50
CA LEU A 117 4.09 2.95 0.26
C LEU A 117 3.81 3.71 1.55
N LEU A 118 3.31 3.02 2.60
CA LEU A 118 2.99 3.65 3.87
C LEU A 118 4.22 4.28 4.55
N THR A 119 5.41 3.90 4.14
CA THR A 119 6.67 4.40 4.68
C THR A 119 7.56 5.08 3.65
N SER A 120 7.25 4.96 2.36
CA SER A 120 8.09 5.47 1.28
C SER A 120 7.91 6.98 1.05
N ASN A 121 9.05 7.67 0.89
CA ASN A 121 9.11 9.05 0.39
C ASN A 121 9.61 9.09 -1.07
N ASN A 122 9.84 7.93 -1.70
CA ASN A 122 10.34 7.87 -3.07
C ASN A 122 9.20 8.10 -4.06
N LYS A 123 9.32 9.16 -4.87
CA LYS A 123 8.33 9.50 -5.90
C LYS A 123 8.10 8.36 -6.88
N SER A 124 9.16 7.62 -7.28
CA SER A 124 9.04 6.51 -8.23
C SER A 124 8.12 5.39 -7.75
N HIS A 125 8.00 5.19 -6.44
CA HIS A 125 7.07 4.22 -5.85
C HIS A 125 5.61 4.68 -6.03
N TRP A 126 5.33 5.96 -5.83
CA TRP A 126 3.99 6.53 -5.97
C TRP A 126 3.54 6.62 -7.42
N ASP A 127 4.47 6.91 -8.34
CA ASP A 127 4.19 6.97 -9.79
C ASP A 127 3.70 5.62 -10.37
N GLN A 128 3.86 4.52 -9.63
CA GLN A 128 3.38 3.20 -10.01
C GLN A 128 1.88 2.97 -9.75
N TYR A 129 1.20 3.95 -9.11
CA TYR A 129 -0.22 3.84 -8.75
C TYR A 129 -1.03 5.01 -9.29
N ASP A 130 -2.29 4.75 -9.63
CA ASP A 130 -3.32 5.76 -9.75
C ASP A 130 -3.98 5.91 -8.38
N VAL A 131 -4.13 7.15 -7.89
CA VAL A 131 -4.64 7.43 -6.54
C VAL A 131 -5.91 8.27 -6.59
N ILE A 132 -6.95 7.83 -5.91
CA ILE A 132 -8.22 8.54 -5.79
C ILE A 132 -8.49 8.78 -4.30
N GLN A 133 -8.82 10.01 -3.94
CA GLN A 133 -9.21 10.37 -2.58
C GLN A 133 -10.72 10.44 -2.44
N ASN A 134 -11.25 9.77 -1.41
CA ASN A 134 -12.63 9.83 -0.97
C ASN A 134 -12.65 10.14 0.54
N ALA A 135 -12.74 11.41 0.92
CA ALA A 135 -12.62 11.89 2.30
C ALA A 135 -11.31 11.39 2.95
N ASP A 136 -11.38 10.52 3.96
CA ASP A 136 -10.24 9.94 4.66
C ASP A 136 -9.74 8.62 4.05
N THR A 137 -10.34 8.16 2.97
CA THR A 137 -9.96 6.93 2.28
C THR A 137 -9.27 7.26 0.96
N PHE A 138 -8.07 6.71 0.78
CA PHE A 138 -7.31 6.79 -0.45
C PHE A 138 -7.29 5.42 -1.11
N VAL A 139 -7.74 5.37 -2.36
CA VAL A 139 -7.81 4.17 -3.19
C VAL A 139 -6.65 4.20 -4.18
N LEU A 140 -5.74 3.25 -4.06
CA LEU A 140 -4.53 3.12 -4.88
C LEU A 140 -4.69 1.91 -5.81
N LYS A 141 -4.54 2.12 -7.12
CA LYS A 141 -4.60 1.06 -8.13
C LYS A 141 -3.26 0.93 -8.83
N PRO A 142 -2.60 -0.24 -8.77
CA PRO A 142 -1.35 -0.45 -9.48
C PRO A 142 -1.53 -0.27 -10.98
N LYS A 143 -0.64 0.50 -11.64
CA LYS A 143 -0.58 0.65 -13.09
C LYS A 143 -0.04 -0.63 -13.77
N ALA A 144 0.75 -1.41 -13.03
CA ALA A 144 1.32 -2.66 -13.52
C ALA A 144 0.26 -3.75 -13.70
N LYS A 145 0.08 -4.22 -14.96
CA LYS A 145 -0.89 -5.29 -15.28
C LYS A 145 -0.61 -6.63 -14.60
N LYS A 146 0.65 -6.89 -14.25
CA LYS A 146 1.11 -8.15 -13.63
C LYS A 146 1.07 -8.12 -12.08
N SER A 147 0.73 -6.99 -11.46
CA SER A 147 0.59 -6.93 -10.00
C SER A 147 -0.43 -7.97 -9.52
N SER A 148 -0.15 -8.69 -8.44
CA SER A 148 -1.12 -9.59 -7.78
C SER A 148 -2.25 -8.82 -7.11
N ILE A 149 -1.97 -7.56 -6.72
CA ILE A 149 -2.91 -6.66 -6.08
C ILE A 149 -3.68 -5.89 -7.16
N LYS A 150 -5.00 -5.83 -7.05
CA LYS A 150 -5.89 -5.04 -7.88
C LYS A 150 -6.11 -3.64 -7.31
N GLN A 151 -6.15 -3.54 -5.98
CA GLN A 151 -6.44 -2.30 -5.26
C GLN A 151 -5.84 -2.35 -3.85
N PHE A 152 -5.36 -1.21 -3.39
CA PHE A 152 -4.93 -0.96 -2.02
C PHE A 152 -5.64 0.27 -1.49
N ASP A 153 -6.36 0.14 -0.38
CA ASP A 153 -7.04 1.26 0.26
C ASP A 153 -6.32 1.62 1.55
N VAL A 154 -6.15 2.91 1.78
CA VAL A 154 -5.59 3.46 3.03
C VAL A 154 -6.61 4.40 3.64
N ARG A 155 -6.96 4.17 4.91
CA ARG A 155 -7.81 5.08 5.67
C ARG A 155 -6.97 5.81 6.71
N ILE A 156 -6.80 7.09 6.50
CA ILE A 156 -5.97 7.98 7.32
C ILE A 156 -6.68 9.32 7.48
N ASP A 157 -6.86 9.79 8.71
CA ASP A 157 -7.53 11.06 8.96
C ASP A 157 -6.61 12.27 8.67
N GLU A 158 -7.17 13.47 8.72
CA GLU A 158 -6.48 14.73 8.45
C GLU A 158 -5.30 15.00 9.41
N ASN A 159 -5.30 14.38 10.59
CA ASN A 159 -4.22 14.49 11.58
C ASN A 159 -3.09 13.48 11.35
N GLY A 160 -3.20 12.63 10.31
CA GLY A 160 -2.21 11.61 9.99
C GLY A 160 -2.37 10.32 10.78
N VAL A 161 -3.47 10.14 11.50
CA VAL A 161 -3.75 8.92 12.25
C VAL A 161 -4.35 7.88 11.31
N MET A 162 -3.59 6.83 11.03
CA MET A 162 -4.05 5.71 10.21
C MET A 162 -5.06 4.86 10.99
N LYS A 163 -6.24 4.65 10.41
CA LYS A 163 -7.31 3.82 10.99
C LYS A 163 -7.26 2.38 10.49
N GLY A 164 -6.65 2.16 9.34
CA GLY A 164 -6.53 0.86 8.73
C GLY A 164 -6.22 0.93 7.24
N PHE A 165 -6.11 -0.24 6.65
CA PHE A 165 -5.86 -0.40 5.20
C PHE A 165 -6.47 -1.71 4.72
N SER A 166 -6.65 -1.84 3.41
CA SER A 166 -7.13 -3.09 2.80
C SER A 166 -6.49 -3.34 1.45
N THR A 167 -6.39 -4.62 1.08
CA THR A 167 -6.01 -5.05 -0.26
C THR A 167 -7.16 -5.79 -0.92
N ILE A 168 -7.29 -5.64 -2.23
CA ILE A 168 -8.11 -6.50 -3.08
C ILE A 168 -7.16 -7.16 -4.07
N GLU A 169 -7.13 -8.47 -4.08
CA GLU A 169 -6.31 -9.26 -4.98
C GLU A 169 -7.01 -9.46 -6.33
N ARG A 170 -6.28 -9.93 -7.35
CA ARG A 170 -6.86 -10.09 -8.68
C ARG A 170 -7.91 -11.19 -8.76
N ASP A 171 -7.85 -12.19 -7.92
CA ASP A 171 -8.87 -13.24 -7.78
C ASP A 171 -10.13 -12.75 -7.07
N GLY A 172 -10.10 -11.50 -6.54
CA GLY A 172 -11.20 -10.87 -5.81
C GLY A 172 -11.19 -11.14 -4.31
N GLN A 173 -10.21 -11.87 -3.78
CA GLN A 173 -10.01 -11.96 -2.33
C GLN A 173 -9.65 -10.59 -1.77
N SER A 174 -10.13 -10.28 -0.57
CA SER A 174 -9.80 -9.03 0.12
C SER A 174 -9.30 -9.26 1.52
N ASN A 175 -8.33 -8.44 1.92
CA ASN A 175 -7.75 -8.41 3.25
C ASN A 175 -7.98 -7.02 3.85
N LEU A 176 -8.73 -6.93 4.93
CA LEU A 176 -8.96 -5.71 5.70
C LEU A 176 -8.16 -5.77 6.99
N TYR A 177 -7.41 -4.71 7.27
CA TYR A 177 -6.66 -4.52 8.51
C TYR A 177 -7.17 -3.27 9.23
N LEU A 178 -7.74 -3.44 10.42
CA LEU A 178 -8.16 -2.35 11.28
C LEU A 178 -7.12 -2.14 12.37
N LEU A 179 -6.60 -0.91 12.49
CA LEU A 179 -5.59 -0.55 13.48
C LEU A 179 -6.23 -0.08 14.76
N ARG A 180 -5.72 -0.56 15.88
CA ARG A 180 -6.14 -0.22 17.24
C ARG A 180 -4.93 0.06 18.13
N ASN A 181 -5.17 0.65 19.28
CA ASN A 181 -4.12 0.91 20.28
C ASN A 181 -2.90 1.62 19.68
N ILE A 182 -3.17 2.59 18.81
CA ILE A 182 -2.14 3.32 18.09
C ILE A 182 -1.36 4.15 19.11
N ALA A 183 -0.07 3.88 19.24
CA ALA A 183 0.84 4.57 20.14
C ALA A 183 1.96 5.23 19.34
N SER A 184 2.03 6.56 19.41
CA SER A 184 3.18 7.31 18.93
C SER A 184 4.31 7.14 19.95
N SER A 185 5.39 6.45 19.55
CA SER A 185 6.52 6.15 20.44
C SER A 185 7.83 6.21 19.66
N ASN A 186 8.93 6.47 20.36
CA ASN A 186 10.24 6.42 19.74
C ASN A 186 10.66 4.95 19.54
N LEU A 187 10.45 4.44 18.32
CA LEU A 187 10.78 3.07 17.95
C LEU A 187 12.29 2.93 17.67
N SER A 188 12.94 1.95 18.32
CA SER A 188 14.34 1.60 17.98
C SER A 188 14.44 1.08 16.56
N ASN A 189 15.50 1.45 15.84
CA ASN A 189 15.78 0.89 14.51
C ASN A 189 16.05 -0.62 14.54
N ASP A 190 16.43 -1.17 15.69
CA ASP A 190 16.66 -2.61 15.84
C ASP A 190 15.38 -3.45 15.66
N LEU A 191 14.21 -2.85 15.89
CA LEU A 191 12.92 -3.50 15.63
C LEU A 191 12.70 -3.83 14.14
N PHE A 192 13.38 -3.12 13.25
CA PHE A 192 13.26 -3.26 11.80
C PHE A 192 14.44 -4.02 11.16
N LYS A 193 15.34 -4.56 11.96
CA LYS A 193 16.38 -5.46 11.51
C LYS A 193 15.86 -6.89 11.46
N PHE A 194 16.18 -7.60 10.38
CA PHE A 194 15.87 -9.03 10.25
C PHE A 194 17.17 -9.83 10.18
N SER A 195 17.21 -10.91 10.92
CA SER A 195 18.28 -11.91 10.83
C SER A 195 17.64 -13.25 10.51
N VAL A 196 18.14 -13.91 9.46
CA VAL A 196 17.62 -15.23 9.04
C VAL A 196 17.78 -16.22 10.19
N PRO A 197 16.69 -16.84 10.66
CA PRO A 197 16.77 -17.84 11.71
C PRO A 197 17.60 -19.06 11.27
N LYS A 198 18.28 -19.66 12.23
CA LYS A 198 19.09 -20.87 11.95
C LYS A 198 18.20 -22.00 11.41
N GLY A 199 18.56 -22.54 10.24
CA GLY A 199 17.83 -23.63 9.59
C GLY A 199 16.66 -23.18 8.71
N ALA A 200 16.39 -21.88 8.58
CA ALA A 200 15.39 -21.41 7.64
C ALA A 200 15.93 -21.43 6.20
N GLU A 201 15.11 -21.89 5.27
CA GLU A 201 15.38 -21.82 3.83
C GLU A 201 15.19 -20.37 3.35
N VAL A 202 16.12 -19.88 2.51
CA VAL A 202 16.06 -18.52 1.97
C VAL A 202 15.77 -18.57 0.48
N ASP A 203 14.62 -18.04 0.08
CA ASP A 203 14.29 -17.71 -1.30
C ASP A 203 14.63 -16.25 -1.59
N ASP A 204 15.79 -16.03 -2.22
CA ASP A 204 16.25 -14.69 -2.57
C ASP A 204 15.73 -14.25 -3.94
N GLN A 205 14.76 -13.37 -3.93
CA GLN A 205 14.11 -12.80 -5.11
C GLN A 205 14.72 -11.46 -5.55
N ARG A 206 15.79 -11.00 -4.89
CA ARG A 206 16.51 -9.79 -5.28
C ARG A 206 17.35 -10.07 -6.52
N LYS A 207 16.98 -9.51 -7.66
CA LYS A 207 17.68 -9.67 -8.95
C LYS A 207 17.63 -11.10 -9.51
N LYS A 208 16.49 -11.44 -10.02
CA LYS A 208 16.39 -12.48 -11.06
C LYS A 208 15.92 -11.86 -12.35
#